data_d32ea3742eb08a93552a708c8bb8b88c
#
_entry.id   d32ea3742eb08a93552a708c8bb8b88c
#
_cell.length_a   1.000
_cell.length_b   1.000
_cell.length_c   1.000
_cell.angle_alpha   90.00
_cell.angle_beta   90.00
_cell.angle_gamma   90.00
#
_symmetry.space_group_name_H-M   'P 1'
#
loop_
_entity.id
_entity.type
_entity.pdbx_description
1 polymer ?
#
loop_
_entity_poly.entity_id
_entity_poly.type
_entity_poly.pdbx_seq_one_letter_code
_entity_poly.pdbx_strand_id
1 'polypeptide(L)'
;MKSVLLIGLGRFGRHIAIKLCEMKHEVMAVDKKEERVNQVLPYVSNAMIGDATNPEFLKSLGIKNFDVCIVAVGNDFQSSLETTSLLKEMGAKLVVSRASADRQASLLKKIGADEIVYPEKQLASWTAIRYSSDHIFDYIELDKDYS
;
A
#
# COMPACT_ATOMS: atom_id res chain seq x y z
N MET A 1 -17.47 4.54 3.45
CA MET A 1 -16.81 3.45 2.72
C MET A 1 -15.89 4.02 1.66
N LYS A 2 -14.67 3.52 1.59
CA LYS A 2 -13.70 3.94 0.58
C LYS A 2 -13.47 2.84 -0.45
N SER A 3 -13.05 3.24 -1.65
CA SER A 3 -12.66 2.35 -2.71
C SER A 3 -11.13 2.38 -2.83
N VAL A 4 -10.49 1.23 -2.66
CA VAL A 4 -9.03 1.13 -2.58
C VAL A 4 -8.51 0.16 -3.62
N LEU A 5 -7.53 0.61 -4.41
CA LEU A 5 -6.76 -0.26 -5.28
C LEU A 5 -5.47 -0.62 -4.54
N LEU A 6 -5.27 -1.90 -4.32
CA LEU A 6 -4.08 -2.40 -3.61
C LEU A 6 -3.23 -3.23 -4.55
N ILE A 7 -2.03 -2.79 -4.82
CA ILE A 7 -1.11 -3.41 -5.75
C ILE A 7 0.05 -4.03 -4.97
N GLY A 8 0.22 -5.32 -5.12
CA GLY A 8 1.23 -6.09 -4.40
C GLY A 8 0.64 -6.80 -3.20
N LEU A 9 0.60 -8.13 -3.28
CA LEU A 9 -0.03 -8.99 -2.28
C LEU A 9 0.97 -9.88 -1.56
N GLY A 10 2.14 -9.33 -1.27
CA GLY A 10 3.06 -9.92 -0.31
C GLY A 10 2.46 -9.83 1.09
N ARG A 11 3.24 -10.12 2.13
CA ARG A 11 2.71 -10.10 3.51
C ARG A 11 2.04 -8.79 3.87
N PHE A 12 2.72 -7.68 3.62
CA PHE A 12 2.21 -6.37 3.99
C PHE A 12 0.93 -6.03 3.23
N GLY A 13 0.94 -6.16 1.90
CA GLY A 13 -0.22 -5.85 1.07
C GLY A 13 -1.41 -6.75 1.39
N ARG A 14 -1.15 -8.03 1.61
CA ARG A 14 -2.20 -8.99 1.96
C ARG A 14 -2.90 -8.60 3.28
N HIS A 15 -2.11 -8.24 4.30
CA HIS A 15 -2.68 -7.81 5.57
C HIS A 15 -3.53 -6.54 5.43
N ILE A 16 -3.07 -5.59 4.62
CA ILE A 16 -3.84 -4.37 4.38
C ILE A 16 -5.16 -4.69 3.69
N ALA A 17 -5.12 -5.52 2.64
CA ALA A 17 -6.31 -5.88 1.89
C ALA A 17 -7.38 -6.52 2.77
N ILE A 18 -6.97 -7.50 3.58
CA ILE A 18 -7.87 -8.21 4.48
C ILE A 18 -8.45 -7.25 5.52
N LYS A 19 -7.61 -6.42 6.13
CA LYS A 19 -8.05 -5.47 7.15
C LYS A 19 -9.05 -4.46 6.60
N LEU A 20 -8.79 -3.92 5.41
CA LEU A 20 -9.71 -2.97 4.78
C LEU A 20 -11.07 -3.60 4.50
N CYS A 21 -11.09 -4.85 4.07
CA CYS A 21 -12.35 -5.57 3.85
C CYS A 21 -13.09 -5.85 5.14
N GLU A 22 -12.36 -6.18 6.22
CA GLU A 22 -12.97 -6.32 7.56
C GLU A 22 -13.62 -5.01 8.01
N MET A 23 -13.02 -3.87 7.64
CA MET A 23 -13.54 -2.54 7.95
C MET A 23 -14.63 -2.08 6.99
N LYS A 24 -15.08 -2.95 6.10
CA LYS A 24 -16.17 -2.70 5.14
C LYS A 24 -15.83 -1.73 4.02
N HIS A 25 -14.57 -1.64 3.64
CA HIS A 25 -14.16 -0.88 2.46
C HIS A 25 -14.14 -1.79 1.23
N GLU A 26 -14.27 -1.20 0.05
CA GLU A 26 -14.14 -1.92 -1.21
C GLU A 26 -12.66 -1.99 -1.59
N VAL A 27 -12.18 -3.19 -1.89
CA VAL A 27 -10.78 -3.40 -2.26
C VAL A 27 -10.70 -4.16 -3.57
N MET A 28 -9.94 -3.60 -4.51
CA MET A 28 -9.46 -4.32 -5.69
C MET A 28 -8.00 -4.68 -5.40
N ALA A 29 -7.73 -5.96 -5.19
CA ALA A 29 -6.40 -6.46 -4.89
C ALA A 29 -5.75 -6.99 -6.17
N VAL A 30 -4.52 -6.58 -6.45
CA VAL A 30 -3.82 -6.92 -7.68
C VAL A 30 -2.42 -7.45 -7.38
N ASP A 31 -2.07 -8.55 -8.02
CA ASP A 31 -0.70 -9.06 -8.02
C ASP A 31 -0.45 -9.78 -9.34
N LYS A 32 0.78 -9.81 -9.80
CA LYS A 32 1.11 -10.54 -11.03
C LYS A 32 1.21 -12.05 -10.80
N LYS A 33 1.32 -12.49 -9.55
CA LYS A 33 1.42 -13.91 -9.19
C LYS A 33 0.06 -14.47 -8.82
N GLU A 34 -0.37 -15.48 -9.57
CA GLU A 34 -1.65 -16.13 -9.35
C GLU A 34 -1.80 -16.67 -7.92
N GLU A 35 -0.76 -17.29 -7.38
CA GLU A 35 -0.80 -17.86 -6.03
C GLU A 35 -1.10 -16.82 -4.95
N ARG A 36 -0.59 -15.59 -5.12
CA ARG A 36 -0.85 -14.50 -4.17
C ARG A 36 -2.27 -13.99 -4.27
N VAL A 37 -2.79 -13.91 -5.49
CA VAL A 37 -4.19 -13.53 -5.71
C VAL A 37 -5.11 -14.58 -5.08
N ASN A 38 -4.83 -15.85 -5.29
CA ASN A 38 -5.63 -16.95 -4.73
C ASN A 38 -5.66 -16.94 -3.20
N GLN A 39 -4.57 -16.52 -2.56
CA GLN A 39 -4.51 -16.44 -1.10
C GLN A 39 -5.44 -15.39 -0.51
N VAL A 40 -5.75 -14.32 -1.23
CA VAL A 40 -6.61 -13.25 -0.71
C VAL A 40 -8.05 -13.35 -1.17
N LEU A 41 -8.32 -14.11 -2.24
CA LEU A 41 -9.68 -14.23 -2.80
C LEU A 41 -10.77 -14.50 -1.76
N PRO A 42 -10.56 -15.37 -0.76
CA PRO A 42 -11.60 -15.62 0.24
C PRO A 42 -11.93 -14.42 1.13
N TYR A 43 -11.07 -13.43 1.17
CA TYR A 43 -11.16 -12.34 2.15
C TYR A 43 -11.45 -10.97 1.56
N VAL A 44 -11.35 -10.81 0.25
CA VAL A 44 -11.51 -9.50 -0.40
C VAL A 44 -12.66 -9.50 -1.40
N SER A 45 -13.17 -8.30 -1.71
CA SER A 45 -14.29 -8.14 -2.63
C SER A 45 -13.91 -8.54 -4.06
N ASN A 46 -12.76 -8.09 -4.51
CA ASN A 46 -12.26 -8.36 -5.86
C ASN A 46 -10.75 -8.53 -5.85
N ALA A 47 -10.27 -9.47 -6.66
CA ALA A 47 -8.84 -9.67 -6.85
C ALA A 47 -8.57 -10.01 -8.31
N MET A 48 -7.45 -9.52 -8.85
CA MET A 48 -7.08 -9.76 -10.24
C MET A 48 -5.60 -10.09 -10.37
N ILE A 49 -5.30 -10.97 -11.31
CA ILE A 49 -3.93 -11.23 -11.72
C ILE A 49 -3.59 -10.23 -12.81
N GLY A 50 -2.52 -9.47 -12.62
CA GLY A 50 -2.08 -8.51 -13.63
C GLY A 50 -0.78 -7.84 -13.25
N ASP A 51 -0.12 -7.29 -14.25
CA ASP A 51 1.13 -6.57 -14.09
C ASP A 51 0.86 -5.07 -14.06
N ALA A 52 1.04 -4.47 -12.91
CA ALA A 52 0.76 -3.04 -12.69
C ALA A 52 1.81 -2.12 -13.33
N THR A 53 2.88 -2.66 -13.91
CA THR A 53 3.81 -1.88 -14.73
C THR A 53 3.35 -1.78 -16.16
N ASN A 54 2.27 -2.48 -16.53
CA ASN A 54 1.68 -2.43 -17.86
C ASN A 54 0.60 -1.34 -17.89
N PRO A 55 0.79 -0.26 -18.67
CA PRO A 55 -0.18 0.84 -18.73
C PRO A 55 -1.58 0.40 -19.18
N GLU A 56 -1.66 -0.53 -20.13
CA GLU A 56 -2.95 -1.02 -20.61
C GLU A 56 -3.75 -1.71 -19.51
N PHE A 57 -3.05 -2.51 -18.70
CA PHE A 57 -3.71 -3.18 -17.57
C PHE A 57 -4.24 -2.17 -16.56
N LEU A 58 -3.43 -1.20 -16.17
CA LEU A 58 -3.85 -0.17 -15.21
C LEU A 58 -5.02 0.65 -15.74
N LYS A 59 -5.00 1.02 -17.02
CA LYS A 59 -6.12 1.74 -17.63
C LYS A 59 -7.43 0.98 -17.50
N SER A 60 -7.37 -0.34 -17.64
CA SER A 60 -8.58 -1.18 -17.57
C SER A 60 -9.24 -1.17 -16.19
N LEU A 61 -8.52 -0.78 -15.16
CA LEU A 61 -9.03 -0.78 -13.79
C LEU A 61 -9.83 0.48 -13.42
N GLY A 62 -9.74 1.54 -14.21
CA GLY A 62 -10.43 2.79 -13.90
C GLY A 62 -9.79 3.52 -12.72
N ILE A 63 -8.55 3.92 -12.87
CA ILE A 63 -7.72 4.48 -11.78
C ILE A 63 -8.38 5.64 -11.04
N LYS A 64 -9.06 6.54 -11.77
CA LYS A 64 -9.69 7.72 -11.16
C LYS A 64 -10.87 7.38 -10.25
N ASN A 65 -11.39 6.17 -10.33
CA ASN A 65 -12.54 5.76 -9.52
C ASN A 65 -12.15 5.32 -8.11
N PHE A 66 -10.87 5.11 -7.86
CA PHE A 66 -10.40 4.72 -6.53
C PHE A 66 -10.09 5.93 -5.66
N ASP A 67 -10.49 5.88 -4.41
CA ASP A 67 -10.16 6.93 -3.44
C ASP A 67 -8.67 6.90 -3.08
N VAL A 68 -8.11 5.71 -2.99
CA VAL A 68 -6.71 5.50 -2.63
C VAL A 68 -6.12 4.38 -3.49
N CYS A 69 -4.91 4.61 -4.00
CA CYS A 69 -4.13 3.57 -4.65
C CYS A 69 -2.89 3.30 -3.79
N ILE A 70 -2.75 2.08 -3.32
CA ILE A 70 -1.63 1.67 -2.45
C ILE A 70 -0.70 0.76 -3.23
N VAL A 71 0.56 1.15 -3.35
CA VAL A 71 1.60 0.36 -4.00
C VAL A 71 2.42 -0.31 -2.91
N ALA A 72 2.13 -1.59 -2.66
CA ALA A 72 2.73 -2.36 -1.58
C ALA A 72 3.75 -3.39 -2.07
N VAL A 73 4.33 -3.16 -3.25
CA VAL A 73 5.35 -4.04 -3.83
C VAL A 73 6.62 -3.97 -2.98
N GLY A 74 7.07 -5.10 -2.48
CA GLY A 74 8.17 -5.12 -1.52
C GLY A 74 9.54 -5.50 -2.08
N ASN A 75 9.58 -6.32 -3.12
CA ASN A 75 10.83 -6.92 -3.58
C ASN A 75 11.39 -6.35 -4.89
N ASP A 76 10.61 -5.55 -5.57
CA ASP A 76 10.97 -5.02 -6.88
C ASP A 76 10.75 -3.52 -6.89
N PHE A 77 11.80 -2.79 -6.53
CA PHE A 77 11.69 -1.34 -6.41
C PHE A 77 11.42 -0.68 -7.76
N GLN A 78 11.99 -1.20 -8.84
CA GLN A 78 11.73 -0.64 -10.17
C GLN A 78 10.26 -0.74 -10.53
N SER A 79 9.63 -1.88 -10.25
CA SER A 79 8.19 -2.04 -10.47
C SER A 79 7.38 -1.06 -9.62
N SER A 80 7.81 -0.84 -8.38
CA SER A 80 7.17 0.12 -7.49
C SER A 80 7.24 1.55 -8.06
N LEU A 81 8.40 1.94 -8.55
CA LEU A 81 8.60 3.26 -9.18
C LEU A 81 7.71 3.42 -10.42
N GLU A 82 7.75 2.44 -11.31
CA GLU A 82 6.98 2.50 -12.55
C GLU A 82 5.48 2.55 -12.27
N THR A 83 5.01 1.71 -11.35
CA THR A 83 3.59 1.69 -11.00
C THR A 83 3.16 3.01 -10.38
N THR A 84 3.95 3.54 -9.45
CA THR A 84 3.65 4.83 -8.81
C THR A 84 3.56 5.95 -9.84
N SER A 85 4.52 6.01 -10.75
CA SER A 85 4.54 7.00 -11.82
C SER A 85 3.32 6.90 -12.72
N LEU A 86 2.97 5.69 -13.15
CA LEU A 86 1.81 5.46 -14.00
C LEU A 86 0.50 5.86 -13.33
N LEU A 87 0.34 5.48 -12.06
CA LEU A 87 -0.86 5.85 -11.31
C LEU A 87 -1.03 7.37 -11.25
N LYS A 88 0.06 8.09 -11.02
CA LYS A 88 0.00 9.54 -10.94
C LYS A 88 -0.33 10.16 -12.31
N GLU A 89 0.28 9.66 -13.37
CA GLU A 89 -0.02 10.10 -14.74
C GLU A 89 -1.48 9.86 -15.11
N MET A 90 -2.07 8.78 -14.62
CA MET A 90 -3.47 8.43 -14.90
C MET A 90 -4.46 9.18 -14.01
N GLY A 91 -3.98 10.05 -13.15
CA GLY A 91 -4.85 10.90 -12.34
C GLY A 91 -5.38 10.27 -11.07
N ALA A 92 -4.64 9.33 -10.48
CA ALA A 92 -5.01 8.76 -9.18
C ALA A 92 -5.18 9.87 -8.14
N LYS A 93 -6.24 9.78 -7.35
CA LYS A 93 -6.57 10.80 -6.33
C LYS A 93 -5.54 10.84 -5.20
N LEU A 94 -5.10 9.68 -4.75
CA LEU A 94 -4.11 9.56 -3.68
C LEU A 94 -3.27 8.32 -3.94
N VAL A 95 -1.96 8.50 -4.06
CA VAL A 95 -1.03 7.40 -4.26
C VAL A 95 -0.16 7.25 -3.01
N VAL A 96 -0.25 6.08 -2.39
CA VAL A 96 0.54 5.72 -1.20
C VAL A 96 1.49 4.60 -1.62
N SER A 97 2.79 4.81 -1.48
CA SER A 97 3.77 3.81 -1.90
C SER A 97 4.64 3.36 -0.75
N ARG A 98 4.93 2.06 -0.72
CA ARG A 98 5.78 1.46 0.30
C ARG A 98 7.25 1.63 -0.05
N ALA A 99 8.04 2.02 0.95
CA ALA A 99 9.48 2.07 0.86
C ALA A 99 10.12 1.10 1.84
N SER A 100 11.31 0.61 1.51
CA SER A 100 12.12 -0.25 2.37
C SER A 100 13.47 0.39 2.72
N ALA A 101 13.72 1.61 2.24
CA ALA A 101 14.94 2.38 2.50
C ALA A 101 14.65 3.86 2.31
N ASP A 102 15.43 4.71 3.00
CA ASP A 102 15.25 6.17 2.92
C ASP A 102 15.38 6.69 1.49
N ARG A 103 16.33 6.17 0.73
CA ARG A 103 16.52 6.60 -0.66
C ARG A 103 15.34 6.23 -1.53
N GLN A 104 14.74 5.07 -1.30
CA GLN A 104 13.54 4.64 -2.01
C GLN A 104 12.38 5.59 -1.71
N ALA A 105 12.19 5.94 -0.44
CA ALA A 105 11.15 6.88 -0.04
C ALA A 105 11.30 8.22 -0.75
N SER A 106 12.52 8.75 -0.80
CA SER A 106 12.81 9.99 -1.47
C SER A 106 12.49 9.94 -2.98
N LEU A 107 12.89 8.87 -3.65
CA LEU A 107 12.63 8.69 -5.08
C LEU A 107 11.13 8.55 -5.37
N LEU A 108 10.42 7.78 -4.55
CA LEU A 108 8.97 7.60 -4.72
C LEU A 108 8.23 8.92 -4.59
N LYS A 109 8.62 9.76 -3.63
CA LYS A 109 8.03 11.09 -3.47
C LYS A 109 8.27 11.95 -4.70
N LYS A 110 9.49 11.94 -5.23
CA LYS A 110 9.86 12.75 -6.39
C LYS A 110 9.08 12.37 -7.64
N ILE A 111 8.77 11.10 -7.83
CA ILE A 111 8.04 10.66 -9.03
C ILE A 111 6.53 10.71 -8.88
N GLY A 112 6.01 11.09 -7.73
CA GLY A 112 4.60 11.36 -7.60
C GLY A 112 3.83 10.68 -6.50
N ALA A 113 4.46 9.89 -5.63
CA ALA A 113 3.76 9.35 -4.47
C ALA A 113 3.33 10.49 -3.57
N ASP A 114 2.06 10.51 -3.21
CA ASP A 114 1.53 11.54 -2.31
C ASP A 114 1.97 11.28 -0.87
N GLU A 115 2.02 10.00 -0.48
CA GLU A 115 2.47 9.61 0.85
C GLU A 115 3.32 8.35 0.76
N ILE A 116 4.22 8.20 1.72
CA ILE A 116 5.10 7.05 1.82
C ILE A 116 4.77 6.27 3.08
N VAL A 117 4.67 4.95 2.93
CA VAL A 117 4.61 4.03 4.05
C VAL A 117 5.96 3.34 4.14
N TYR A 118 6.57 3.38 5.32
CA TYR A 118 7.87 2.77 5.56
C TYR A 118 7.74 1.83 6.76
N PRO A 119 7.15 0.63 6.56
CA PRO A 119 6.70 -0.21 7.68
C PRO A 119 7.78 -0.56 8.68
N GLU A 120 8.94 -0.98 8.19
CA GLU A 120 10.03 -1.39 9.09
C GLU A 120 10.52 -0.25 9.96
N LYS A 121 10.69 0.94 9.37
CA LYS A 121 11.16 2.11 10.11
C LYS A 121 10.10 2.63 11.08
N GLN A 122 8.85 2.72 10.62
CA GLN A 122 7.75 3.21 11.44
C GLN A 122 7.47 2.28 12.62
N LEU A 123 7.45 0.98 12.36
CA LEU A 123 7.23 -0.01 13.41
C LEU A 123 8.41 -0.09 14.38
N ALA A 124 9.63 0.03 13.87
CA ALA A 124 10.83 0.05 14.73
C ALA A 124 10.82 1.23 15.69
N SER A 125 10.50 2.44 15.18
CA SER A 125 10.36 3.62 16.02
C SER A 125 9.29 3.45 17.07
N TRP A 126 8.12 2.99 16.65
CA TRP A 126 7.00 2.76 17.56
C TRP A 126 7.36 1.75 18.64
N THR A 127 8.00 0.66 18.25
CA THR A 127 8.42 -0.40 19.18
C THR A 127 9.45 0.12 20.19
N ALA A 128 10.45 0.86 19.71
CA ALA A 128 11.48 1.41 20.57
C ALA A 128 10.90 2.37 21.61
N ILE A 129 10.02 3.26 21.19
CA ILE A 129 9.40 4.24 22.09
C ILE A 129 8.48 3.54 23.08
N ARG A 130 7.67 2.61 22.62
CA ARG A 130 6.74 1.87 23.49
C ARG A 130 7.46 1.14 24.62
N TYR A 131 8.55 0.45 24.29
CA TYR A 131 9.24 -0.40 25.25
C TYR A 131 10.36 0.29 26.03
N SER A 132 10.61 1.57 25.75
CA SER A 132 11.53 2.40 26.53
C SER A 132 10.80 3.43 27.37
N SER A 133 9.53 3.65 27.13
CA SER A 133 8.72 4.63 27.86
C SER A 133 8.18 4.04 29.15
N ASP A 134 8.28 4.82 30.25
CA ASP A 134 7.69 4.46 31.55
C ASP A 134 6.26 5.00 31.68
N HIS A 135 5.76 5.75 30.68
CA HIS A 135 4.46 6.41 30.75
C HIS A 135 3.50 5.89 29.69
N ILE A 136 2.33 5.43 30.13
CA ILE A 136 1.29 4.94 29.26
C ILE A 136 0.76 6.03 28.31
N PHE A 137 0.86 7.28 28.71
CA PHE A 137 0.42 8.42 27.88
C PHE A 137 1.26 8.55 26.62
N ASP A 138 2.56 8.35 26.71
CA ASP A 138 3.44 8.41 25.55
C ASP A 138 3.06 7.34 24.53
N TYR A 139 2.73 6.15 25.02
CA TYR A 139 2.27 5.06 24.17
C TYR A 139 0.95 5.38 23.48
N ILE A 140 0.00 5.95 24.20
CA ILE A 140 -1.32 6.30 23.66
C ILE A 140 -1.19 7.35 22.57
N GLU A 141 -0.38 8.38 22.77
CA GLU A 141 -0.14 9.42 21.76
C GLU A 141 0.51 8.83 20.51
N LEU A 142 1.48 7.97 20.68
CA LEU A 142 2.17 7.31 19.59
C LEU A 142 1.20 6.45 18.78
N ASP A 143 0.32 5.74 19.45
CA ASP A 143 -0.68 4.90 18.81
C ASP A 143 -1.64 5.74 17.94
N LYS A 144 -2.00 6.94 18.36
CA LYS A 144 -2.81 7.86 17.57
C LYS A 144 -2.09 8.30 16.29
N ASP A 145 -0.78 8.50 16.36
CA ASP A 145 0.02 8.93 15.22
C ASP A 145 0.13 7.84 14.16
N TYR A 146 -0.05 6.59 14.55
CA TYR A 146 0.10 5.43 13.66
C TYR A 146 -1.23 4.73 13.32
N SER A 147 -2.32 5.21 13.85
CA SER A 147 -3.63 4.58 13.60
C SER A 147 -4.36 5.12 12.36
#